data_ebebb659951e242c0c71f9b2eb35bd96
#
_entry.id   ebebb659951e242c0c71f9b2eb35bd96
#
_cell.length_a   1.000
_cell.length_b   1.000
_cell.length_c   1.000
_cell.angle_alpha   90.00
_cell.angle_beta   90.00
_cell.angle_gamma   90.00
#
_symmetry.space_group_name_H-M   'P 1'
#
loop_
_entity.id
_entity.type
_entity.pdbx_description
1 polymer ?
#
loop_
_entity_poly.entity_id
_entity_poly.type
_entity_poly.pdbx_seq_one_letter_code
_entity_poly.pdbx_strand_id
1 'polypeptide(L)'
;MTTRQAAIDWVALPDDALLLVDTAPFIYHFQNDALYAPRFAGLFEQAAVGRLRIALTTVALAEVLTGPYGHGRDALGKQLEAALGEFDIHPLSVSIAVEAARLRARYRLRLPDAIQLATALEIGAWGLVTHDRDFSAVDDVRVLM
;
A
#
# COMPACT_ATOMS: atom_id res chain seq x y z
N MET A 1 19.48 18.99 8.71
CA MET A 1 18.92 19.17 7.35
C MET A 1 18.09 17.93 7.02
N THR A 2 16.80 18.09 6.94
CA THR A 2 15.92 17.04 6.40
C THR A 2 16.09 17.01 4.89
N THR A 3 16.72 15.98 4.35
CA THR A 3 16.79 15.75 2.91
C THR A 3 15.35 15.53 2.43
N ARG A 4 14.84 16.49 1.65
CA ARG A 4 13.51 16.35 1.06
C ARG A 4 13.55 15.16 0.11
N GLN A 5 12.81 14.11 0.41
CA GLN A 5 12.75 12.93 -0.43
C GLN A 5 12.23 13.34 -1.81
N ALA A 6 12.90 12.88 -2.87
CA ALA A 6 12.50 13.21 -4.24
C ALA A 6 11.07 12.72 -4.52
N ALA A 7 10.31 13.50 -5.31
CA ALA A 7 8.99 13.09 -5.77
C ALA A 7 9.09 11.82 -6.63
N ILE A 8 8.09 10.94 -6.52
CA ILE A 8 8.01 9.75 -7.35
C ILE A 8 7.37 10.14 -8.70
N ASP A 9 8.03 9.79 -9.78
CA ASP A 9 7.50 9.98 -11.14
C ASP A 9 6.61 8.78 -11.51
N TRP A 10 5.35 8.85 -11.16
CA TRP A 10 4.40 7.78 -11.42
C TRP A 10 4.15 7.55 -12.92
N VAL A 11 4.34 8.57 -13.75
CA VAL A 11 4.18 8.47 -15.21
C VAL A 11 5.32 7.66 -15.84
N ALA A 12 6.50 7.67 -15.22
CA ALA A 12 7.67 6.96 -15.72
C ALA A 12 7.66 5.45 -15.43
N LEU A 13 6.73 4.96 -14.59
CA LEU A 13 6.61 3.53 -14.31
C LEU A 13 6.15 2.77 -15.56
N PRO A 14 6.55 1.49 -15.72
CA PRO A 14 6.11 0.69 -16.86
C PRO A 14 4.58 0.60 -16.95
N ASP A 15 4.06 0.54 -18.17
CA ASP A 15 2.63 0.30 -18.38
C ASP A 15 2.21 -1.02 -17.75
N ASP A 16 1.03 -1.02 -17.14
CA ASP A 16 0.44 -2.17 -16.46
C ASP A 16 1.25 -2.67 -15.24
N ALA A 17 2.14 -1.85 -14.69
CA ALA A 17 2.88 -2.20 -13.48
C ALA A 17 1.90 -2.44 -12.32
N LEU A 18 2.06 -3.61 -11.68
CA LEU A 18 1.28 -4.00 -10.50
C LEU A 18 1.98 -3.50 -9.24
N LEU A 19 1.30 -2.64 -8.49
CA LEU A 19 1.83 -2.05 -7.26
C LEU A 19 1.01 -2.52 -6.07
N LEU A 20 1.67 -3.11 -5.08
CA LEU A 20 1.04 -3.33 -3.79
C LEU A 20 1.18 -2.05 -2.97
N VAL A 21 0.05 -1.50 -2.54
CA VAL A 21 0.01 -0.23 -1.83
C VAL A 21 -0.26 -0.49 -0.35
N ASP A 22 0.61 0.04 0.51
CA ASP A 22 0.49 -0.02 1.96
C ASP A 22 -0.68 0.84 2.45
N THR A 23 -1.00 0.74 3.73
CA THR A 23 -2.15 1.40 4.34
C THR A 23 -2.08 2.93 4.27
N ALA A 24 -0.94 3.52 4.60
CA ALA A 24 -0.81 4.98 4.73
C ALA A 24 -1.12 5.76 3.44
N PRO A 25 -0.63 5.38 2.25
CA PRO A 25 -1.00 6.09 1.02
C PRO A 25 -2.50 6.11 0.75
N PHE A 26 -3.23 5.04 1.08
CA PHE A 26 -4.71 5.04 0.97
C PHE A 26 -5.34 6.04 1.93
N ILE A 27 -4.88 6.06 3.18
CA ILE A 27 -5.42 6.99 4.19
C ILE A 27 -5.19 8.44 3.75
N TYR A 28 -3.98 8.77 3.29
CA TYR A 28 -3.69 10.13 2.79
C TYR A 28 -4.59 10.51 1.62
N HIS A 29 -4.78 9.59 0.68
CA HIS A 29 -5.62 9.83 -0.50
C HIS A 29 -7.07 10.08 -0.13
N PHE A 30 -7.68 9.20 0.68
CA PHE A 30 -9.10 9.31 1.03
C PHE A 30 -9.39 10.46 2.01
N GLN A 31 -8.45 10.82 2.87
CA GLN A 31 -8.58 11.98 3.76
C GLN A 31 -8.17 13.29 3.09
N ASN A 32 -7.67 13.24 1.87
CA ASN A 32 -7.11 14.39 1.17
C ASN A 32 -6.09 15.14 2.04
N ASP A 33 -5.15 14.40 2.63
CA ASP A 33 -4.12 14.95 3.51
C ASP A 33 -3.30 16.02 2.78
N ALA A 34 -3.28 17.23 3.33
CA ALA A 34 -2.66 18.38 2.65
C ALA A 34 -1.14 18.22 2.46
N LEU A 35 -0.50 17.46 3.35
CA LEU A 35 0.96 17.29 3.33
C LEU A 35 1.40 16.09 2.50
N TYR A 36 0.71 14.95 2.63
CA TYR A 36 1.17 13.67 2.07
C TYR A 36 0.35 13.15 0.89
N ALA A 37 -0.92 13.55 0.73
CA ALA A 37 -1.71 13.13 -0.42
C ALA A 37 -1.07 13.51 -1.76
N PRO A 38 -0.46 14.71 -1.93
CA PRO A 38 0.17 15.09 -3.20
C PRO A 38 1.28 14.13 -3.65
N ARG A 39 1.99 13.51 -2.70
CA ARG A 39 3.07 12.57 -3.02
C ARG A 39 2.57 11.34 -3.77
N PHE A 40 1.36 10.87 -3.46
CA PHE A 40 0.78 9.65 -4.02
C PHE A 40 -0.35 9.92 -5.03
N ALA A 41 -0.70 11.19 -5.27
CA ALA A 41 -1.80 11.54 -6.16
C ALA A 41 -1.62 10.97 -7.57
N GLY A 42 -0.42 11.04 -8.11
CA GLY A 42 -0.12 10.52 -9.44
C GLY A 42 -0.33 9.00 -9.56
N LEU A 43 -0.10 8.24 -8.50
CA LEU A 43 -0.39 6.81 -8.46
C LEU A 43 -1.88 6.54 -8.73
N PHE A 44 -2.75 7.21 -7.99
CA PHE A 44 -4.20 7.02 -8.12
C PHE A 44 -4.72 7.55 -9.46
N GLU A 45 -4.16 8.65 -9.97
CA GLU A 45 -4.47 9.18 -11.30
C GLU A 45 -4.10 8.18 -12.41
N GLN A 46 -2.92 7.61 -12.35
CA GLN A 46 -2.47 6.62 -13.34
C GLN A 46 -3.23 5.30 -13.24
N ALA A 47 -3.67 4.92 -12.05
CA ALA A 47 -4.55 3.77 -11.87
C ALA A 47 -5.94 4.04 -12.45
N ALA A 48 -6.49 5.24 -12.26
CA ALA A 48 -7.82 5.62 -12.77
C ALA A 48 -7.89 5.58 -14.29
N VAL A 49 -6.80 5.90 -15.00
CA VAL A 49 -6.73 5.83 -16.45
C VAL A 49 -6.27 4.45 -16.98
N GLY A 50 -6.11 3.47 -16.09
CA GLY A 50 -5.77 2.10 -16.45
C GLY A 50 -4.31 1.84 -16.79
N ARG A 51 -3.42 2.80 -16.52
CA ARG A 51 -1.98 2.65 -16.82
C ARG A 51 -1.22 1.87 -15.74
N LEU A 52 -1.60 2.02 -14.48
CA LEU A 52 -1.04 1.29 -13.35
C LEU A 52 -2.13 0.44 -12.70
N ARG A 53 -1.72 -0.64 -12.05
CA ARG A 53 -2.62 -1.54 -11.33
C ARG A 53 -2.31 -1.46 -9.84
N ILE A 54 -3.34 -1.23 -9.02
CA ILE A 54 -3.22 -1.16 -7.57
C ILE A 54 -3.76 -2.45 -6.96
N ALA A 55 -2.95 -3.05 -6.09
CA ALA A 55 -3.35 -4.15 -5.22
C ALA A 55 -3.20 -3.73 -3.76
N LEU A 56 -3.98 -4.33 -2.88
CA LEU A 56 -3.84 -4.17 -1.43
C LEU A 56 -4.14 -5.50 -0.73
N THR A 57 -3.69 -5.61 0.52
CA THR A 57 -3.99 -6.76 1.35
C THR A 57 -5.28 -6.57 2.12
N THR A 58 -5.89 -7.66 2.58
CA THR A 58 -7.01 -7.58 3.53
C THR A 58 -6.60 -6.94 4.86
N VAL A 59 -5.33 -7.00 5.23
CA VAL A 59 -4.79 -6.29 6.41
C VAL A 59 -4.86 -4.78 6.19
N ALA A 60 -4.40 -4.28 5.04
CA ALA A 60 -4.52 -2.84 4.71
C ALA A 60 -5.98 -2.40 4.65
N LEU A 61 -6.86 -3.22 4.06
CA LEU A 61 -8.30 -2.97 4.06
C LEU A 61 -8.84 -2.76 5.47
N ALA A 62 -8.51 -3.67 6.39
CA ALA A 62 -8.93 -3.58 7.78
C ALA A 62 -8.39 -2.31 8.46
N GLU A 63 -7.13 -1.99 8.24
CA GLU A 63 -6.50 -0.80 8.83
C GLU A 63 -7.13 0.49 8.32
N VAL A 64 -7.40 0.60 7.02
CA VAL A 64 -8.05 1.80 6.44
C VAL A 64 -9.46 1.97 7.00
N LEU A 65 -10.23 0.89 7.12
CA LEU A 65 -11.61 0.93 7.58
C LEU A 65 -11.75 1.13 9.09
N THR A 66 -10.71 0.84 9.86
CA THR A 66 -10.72 1.01 11.32
C THR A 66 -10.99 2.47 11.72
N GLY A 67 -10.45 3.44 10.99
CA GLY A 67 -10.66 4.86 11.28
C GLY A 67 -12.15 5.25 11.27
N PRO A 68 -12.85 5.14 10.12
CA PRO A 68 -14.27 5.49 10.04
C PRO A 68 -15.15 4.72 11.03
N TYR A 69 -15.00 3.41 11.08
CA TYR A 69 -15.82 2.58 11.97
C TYR A 69 -15.52 2.88 13.46
N GLY A 70 -14.25 3.11 13.81
CA GLY A 70 -13.86 3.46 15.17
C GLY A 70 -14.42 4.80 15.66
N HIS A 71 -14.77 5.70 14.74
CA HIS A 71 -15.39 7.00 15.03
C HIS A 71 -16.91 7.00 14.82
N GLY A 72 -17.53 5.84 14.63
CA GLY A 72 -18.96 5.71 14.41
C GLY A 72 -19.45 6.26 13.07
N ARG A 73 -18.57 6.39 12.08
CA ARG A 73 -18.88 6.89 10.74
C ARG A 73 -19.16 5.74 9.78
N ASP A 74 -20.19 4.98 10.04
CA ASP A 74 -20.51 3.75 9.29
C ASP A 74 -20.76 4.03 7.80
N ALA A 75 -21.44 5.13 7.47
CA ALA A 75 -21.70 5.49 6.08
C ALA A 75 -20.38 5.76 5.32
N LEU A 76 -19.43 6.47 5.93
CA LEU A 76 -18.11 6.69 5.36
C LEU A 76 -17.35 5.38 5.22
N GLY A 77 -17.42 4.50 6.24
CA GLY A 77 -16.80 3.18 6.19
C GLY A 77 -17.28 2.36 5.00
N LYS A 78 -18.58 2.36 4.74
CA LYS A 78 -19.16 1.66 3.58
C LYS A 78 -18.74 2.27 2.24
N GLN A 79 -18.64 3.60 2.17
CA GLN A 79 -18.14 4.28 0.97
C GLN A 79 -16.68 3.91 0.68
N LEU A 80 -15.83 3.88 1.71
CA LEU A 80 -14.43 3.48 1.57
C LEU A 80 -14.29 2.00 1.21
N GLU A 81 -15.11 1.13 1.80
CA GLU A 81 -15.15 -0.28 1.45
C GLU A 81 -15.45 -0.47 -0.04
N ALA A 82 -16.44 0.24 -0.57
CA ALA A 82 -16.77 0.20 -2.00
C ALA A 82 -15.63 0.73 -2.87
N ALA A 83 -15.01 1.85 -2.47
CA ALA A 83 -13.90 2.44 -3.22
C ALA A 83 -12.67 1.53 -3.24
N LEU A 84 -12.32 0.91 -2.11
CA LEU A 84 -11.22 -0.05 -2.02
C LEU A 84 -11.51 -1.33 -2.79
N GLY A 85 -12.77 -1.72 -2.89
CA GLY A 85 -13.21 -2.89 -3.66
C GLY A 85 -12.96 -2.77 -5.17
N GLU A 86 -12.69 -1.57 -5.69
CA GLU A 86 -12.32 -1.36 -7.08
C GLU A 86 -10.88 -1.81 -7.38
N PHE A 87 -10.06 -2.01 -6.37
CA PHE A 87 -8.69 -2.49 -6.50
C PHE A 87 -8.60 -4.01 -6.28
N ASP A 88 -7.45 -4.59 -6.63
CA ASP A 88 -7.19 -6.01 -6.41
C ASP A 88 -6.89 -6.28 -4.93
N ILE A 89 -7.85 -6.85 -4.20
CA ILE A 89 -7.68 -7.18 -2.78
C ILE A 89 -7.19 -8.62 -2.64
N HIS A 90 -6.06 -8.79 -1.96
CA HIS A 90 -5.43 -10.09 -1.73
C HIS A 90 -5.60 -10.54 -0.28
N PRO A 91 -6.23 -11.70 -0.03
CA PRO A 91 -6.40 -12.22 1.32
C PRO A 91 -5.07 -12.73 1.90
N LEU A 92 -4.96 -12.70 3.22
CA LEU A 92 -3.88 -13.35 3.95
C LEU A 92 -4.05 -14.88 3.84
N SER A 93 -3.22 -15.50 3.01
CA SER A 93 -3.18 -16.95 2.86
C SER A 93 -2.19 -17.59 3.83
N VAL A 94 -2.24 -18.93 3.96
CA VAL A 94 -1.24 -19.68 4.73
C VAL A 94 0.17 -19.45 4.17
N SER A 95 0.31 -19.47 2.85
CA SER A 95 1.59 -19.23 2.17
C SER A 95 2.16 -17.84 2.51
N ILE A 96 1.34 -16.80 2.43
CA ILE A 96 1.74 -15.43 2.79
C ILE A 96 2.12 -15.36 4.28
N ALA A 97 1.36 -15.99 5.16
CA ALA A 97 1.64 -15.98 6.60
C ALA A 97 3.01 -16.62 6.92
N VAL A 98 3.32 -17.75 6.29
CA VAL A 98 4.61 -18.43 6.47
C VAL A 98 5.76 -17.55 5.97
N GLU A 99 5.63 -16.98 4.79
CA GLU A 99 6.65 -16.09 4.23
C GLU A 99 6.81 -14.81 5.07
N ALA A 100 5.72 -14.24 5.55
CA ALA A 100 5.76 -13.09 6.46
C ALA A 100 6.58 -13.39 7.71
N ALA A 101 6.45 -14.60 8.27
CA ALA A 101 7.24 -15.02 9.42
C ALA A 101 8.75 -15.02 9.10
N ARG A 102 9.14 -15.53 7.93
CA ARG A 102 10.55 -15.54 7.50
C ARG A 102 11.09 -14.11 7.30
N LEU A 103 10.32 -13.27 6.62
CA LEU A 103 10.71 -11.89 6.34
C LEU A 103 10.81 -11.05 7.63
N ARG A 104 9.89 -11.27 8.56
CA ARG A 104 9.91 -10.61 9.86
C ARG A 104 11.17 -10.93 10.64
N ALA A 105 11.60 -12.18 10.63
CA ALA A 105 12.84 -12.60 11.26
C ALA A 105 14.07 -11.97 10.60
N ARG A 106 14.07 -11.89 9.26
CA ARG A 106 15.19 -11.34 8.46
C ARG A 106 15.33 -9.82 8.62
N TYR A 107 14.21 -9.07 8.51
CA TYR A 107 14.21 -7.61 8.48
C TYR A 107 13.73 -6.96 9.79
N ARG A 108 13.28 -7.73 10.76
CA ARG A 108 12.70 -7.25 12.03
C ARG A 108 11.50 -6.31 11.81
N LEU A 109 10.73 -6.59 10.77
CA LEU A 109 9.50 -5.85 10.47
C LEU A 109 8.41 -6.18 11.49
N ARG A 110 7.50 -5.23 11.70
CA ARG A 110 6.25 -5.52 12.39
C ARG A 110 5.44 -6.50 11.55
N LEU A 111 4.56 -7.27 12.19
CA LEU A 111 3.79 -8.29 11.49
C LEU A 111 2.97 -7.76 10.31
N PRO A 112 2.22 -6.64 10.43
CA PRO A 112 1.50 -6.10 9.27
C PRO A 112 2.42 -5.77 8.10
N ASP A 113 3.58 -5.19 8.36
CA ASP A 113 4.55 -4.81 7.33
C ASP A 113 5.14 -6.05 6.64
N ALA A 114 5.44 -7.08 7.42
CA ALA A 114 5.92 -8.36 6.88
C ALA A 114 4.87 -9.02 5.98
N ILE A 115 3.59 -8.92 6.32
CA ILE A 115 2.48 -9.42 5.50
C ILE A 115 2.39 -8.64 4.19
N GLN A 116 2.55 -7.33 4.22
CA GLN A 116 2.59 -6.50 3.01
C GLN A 116 3.71 -6.95 2.08
N LEU A 117 4.92 -7.09 2.61
CA LEU A 117 6.08 -7.51 1.82
C LEU A 117 5.88 -8.92 1.25
N ALA A 118 5.44 -9.87 2.06
CA ALA A 118 5.17 -11.25 1.62
C ALA A 118 4.14 -11.30 0.51
N THR A 119 3.09 -10.49 0.62
CA THR A 119 2.05 -10.40 -0.41
C THR A 119 2.61 -9.82 -1.71
N ALA A 120 3.41 -8.74 -1.62
CA ALA A 120 4.05 -8.14 -2.80
C ALA A 120 4.90 -9.16 -3.56
N LEU A 121 5.65 -9.98 -2.83
CA LEU A 121 6.48 -11.04 -3.44
C LEU A 121 5.63 -12.14 -4.07
N GLU A 122 4.58 -12.59 -3.39
CA GLU A 122 3.74 -13.69 -3.88
C GLU A 122 2.97 -13.32 -5.15
N ILE A 123 2.45 -12.10 -5.23
CA ILE A 123 1.72 -11.65 -6.42
C ILE A 123 2.62 -11.17 -7.55
N GLY A 124 3.93 -11.17 -7.34
CA GLY A 124 4.88 -10.66 -8.32
C GLY A 124 4.74 -9.17 -8.58
N ALA A 125 4.46 -8.37 -7.54
CA ALA A 125 4.32 -6.93 -7.68
C ALA A 125 5.59 -6.30 -8.26
N TRP A 126 5.41 -5.34 -9.17
CA TRP A 126 6.51 -4.55 -9.69
C TRP A 126 7.16 -3.70 -8.60
N GLY A 127 6.36 -3.23 -7.64
CA GLY A 127 6.83 -2.47 -6.49
C GLY A 127 5.86 -2.48 -5.33
N LEU A 128 6.38 -2.12 -4.16
CA LEU A 128 5.63 -1.88 -2.93
C LEU A 128 5.63 -0.38 -2.67
N VAL A 129 4.44 0.21 -2.59
CA VAL A 129 4.26 1.65 -2.31
C VAL A 129 3.98 1.81 -0.82
N THR A 130 4.83 2.53 -0.13
CA THR A 130 4.74 2.75 1.33
C THR A 130 5.21 4.15 1.70
N HIS A 131 4.94 4.56 2.91
CA HIS A 131 5.52 5.77 3.51
C HIS A 131 6.30 5.41 4.79
N ASP A 132 6.50 4.12 5.05
CA ASP A 132 7.16 3.62 6.26
C ASP A 132 8.63 3.33 5.97
N ARG A 133 9.52 4.04 6.68
CA ARG A 133 10.98 3.89 6.56
C ARG A 133 11.50 2.53 7.03
N ASP A 134 10.70 1.75 7.75
CA ASP A 134 11.07 0.39 8.14
C ASP A 134 11.31 -0.52 6.94
N PHE A 135 10.78 -0.16 5.76
CA PHE A 135 11.05 -0.85 4.51
C PHE A 135 12.37 -0.44 3.82
N SER A 136 13.11 0.52 4.36
CA SER A 136 14.33 1.06 3.70
C SER A 136 15.42 0.02 3.49
N ALA A 137 15.50 -1.01 4.34
CA ALA A 137 16.48 -2.08 4.23
C ALA A 137 16.03 -3.24 3.32
N VAL A 138 14.78 -3.22 2.84
CA VAL A 138 14.23 -4.29 2.01
C VAL A 138 14.73 -4.14 0.58
N ASP A 139 15.28 -5.21 0.04
CA ASP A 139 15.79 -5.29 -1.34
C ASP A 139 15.14 -6.39 -2.19
N ASP A 140 14.20 -7.14 -1.62
CA ASP A 140 13.49 -8.23 -2.31
C ASP A 140 12.50 -7.72 -3.36
N VAL A 141 12.06 -6.48 -3.24
CA VAL A 141 11.13 -5.80 -4.14
C VAL A 141 11.50 -4.32 -4.24
N ARG A 142 11.13 -3.65 -5.35
CA ARG A 142 11.24 -2.20 -5.43
C ARG A 142 10.34 -1.56 -4.39
N VAL A 143 10.90 -0.66 -3.58
CA VAL A 143 10.14 0.09 -2.59
C VAL A 143 10.02 1.54 -3.06
N LEU A 144 8.80 2.01 -3.21
CA LEU A 144 8.48 3.38 -3.63
C LEU A 144 7.92 4.12 -2.41
N MET A 145 8.67 5.14 -1.95
CA MET A 145 8.32 5.93 -0.75
C MET A 145 8.11 7.39 -1.03
#